data_78d80558a91b01c0e31806c672031877
#
_entry.id   78d80558a91b01c0e31806c672031877
#
_cell.length_a   1.000
_cell.length_b   1.000
_cell.length_c   1.000
_cell.angle_alpha   90.00
_cell.angle_beta   90.00
_cell.angle_gamma   90.00
#
_symmetry.space_group_name_H-M   'P 1'
#
loop_
_entity.id
_entity.type
_entity.pdbx_description
1 polymer ?
#
loop_
_entity_poly.entity_id
_entity_poly.type
_entity_poly.pdbx_seq_one_letter_code
_entity_poly.pdbx_strand_id
1 'polypeptide(L)'
;VYENTDFFIGINMNENYLSIDDAGELDGRTYISSNGVNFNNSLSNSGDLNLRAKISTTTTTIDIQSNTIPAVFELRQNFPNPFNPATTLHYDLPVNGLVNITIYDMLGRKVKTLINQTQDAGYKSVIWDATNDYGKPVSAGIFLYQIRAGEHISTKKMVLLK
;
A
#
# COMPACT_ATOMS: atom_id res chain seq x y z
N VAL A 1 -34.70 21.28 -17.38
CA VAL A 1 -35.05 20.78 -18.73
C VAL A 1 -34.14 21.54 -19.67
N TYR A 2 -33.08 20.90 -20.13
CA TYR A 2 -32.18 21.48 -21.13
C TYR A 2 -32.65 20.98 -22.49
N GLU A 3 -33.19 21.88 -23.30
CA GLU A 3 -33.54 21.62 -24.68
C GLU A 3 -32.27 21.63 -25.52
N ASN A 4 -32.02 20.47 -26.18
CA ASN A 4 -31.04 20.31 -27.28
C ASN A 4 -29.61 20.79 -27.02
N THR A 5 -28.96 20.29 -26.00
CA THR A 5 -27.51 20.35 -25.91
C THR A 5 -26.94 18.94 -25.96
N ASP A 6 -26.22 18.66 -27.04
CA ASP A 6 -25.40 17.45 -27.13
C ASP A 6 -24.26 17.58 -26.13
N PHE A 7 -24.10 16.57 -25.27
CA PHE A 7 -22.98 16.55 -24.36
C PHE A 7 -22.15 15.29 -24.59
N PHE A 8 -20.85 15.46 -24.48
CA PHE A 8 -19.90 14.37 -24.60
C PHE A 8 -19.31 14.08 -23.22
N ILE A 9 -19.24 12.79 -22.92
CA ILE A 9 -18.50 12.33 -21.76
C ILE A 9 -17.17 11.79 -22.26
N GLY A 10 -16.10 12.52 -22.07
CA GLY A 10 -14.74 12.08 -22.37
C GLY A 10 -14.04 11.63 -21.10
N ILE A 11 -13.33 10.50 -21.17
CA ILE A 11 -12.43 10.06 -20.11
C ILE A 11 -11.02 10.33 -20.55
N ASN A 12 -10.34 11.25 -19.88
CA ASN A 12 -8.92 11.45 -20.10
C ASN A 12 -8.12 10.37 -19.36
N MET A 13 -7.52 9.46 -20.09
CA MET A 13 -6.78 8.32 -19.55
C MET A 13 -5.52 8.72 -18.76
N ASN A 14 -5.03 9.95 -18.93
CA ASN A 14 -3.81 10.44 -18.28
C ASN A 14 -4.06 11.13 -16.93
N GLU A 15 -5.29 11.52 -16.63
CA GLU A 15 -5.59 12.36 -15.47
C GLU A 15 -6.72 11.82 -14.57
N ASN A 16 -7.24 10.63 -14.85
CA ASN A 16 -8.23 9.91 -14.02
C ASN A 16 -9.52 10.67 -13.66
N TYR A 17 -9.94 11.64 -14.43
CA TYR A 17 -11.24 12.28 -14.23
C TYR A 17 -12.12 12.23 -15.48
N LEU A 18 -13.41 12.30 -15.19
CA LEU A 18 -14.46 12.38 -16.18
C LEU A 18 -14.69 13.84 -16.53
N SER A 19 -14.47 14.24 -17.77
CA SER A 19 -14.90 15.55 -18.26
C SER A 19 -16.17 15.41 -19.08
N ILE A 20 -17.08 16.37 -18.91
CA ILE A 20 -18.27 16.51 -19.72
C ILE A 20 -18.06 17.76 -20.57
N ASP A 21 -18.06 17.58 -21.89
CA ASP A 21 -17.92 18.68 -22.83
C ASP A 21 -19.25 18.83 -23.60
N ASP A 22 -19.61 20.07 -23.92
CA ASP A 22 -20.91 20.41 -24.50
C ASP A 22 -20.86 20.75 -25.99
N ALA A 23 -19.74 20.53 -26.67
CA ALA A 23 -19.61 20.89 -28.06
C ALA A 23 -18.70 19.98 -28.89
N GLY A 24 -19.28 19.20 -29.77
CA GLY A 24 -18.52 18.48 -30.79
C GLY A 24 -19.35 17.50 -31.60
N GLU A 25 -18.99 17.25 -32.84
CA GLU A 25 -19.58 16.20 -33.66
C GLU A 25 -19.11 14.81 -33.22
N LEU A 26 -20.04 13.86 -33.14
CA LEU A 26 -19.72 12.44 -32.88
C LEU A 26 -18.94 11.86 -34.05
N ASP A 27 -17.69 11.46 -33.83
CA ASP A 27 -16.82 10.86 -34.84
C ASP A 27 -16.95 9.34 -35.00
N GLY A 28 -17.97 8.75 -34.36
CA GLY A 28 -18.27 7.34 -34.47
C GLY A 28 -17.33 6.40 -33.71
N ARG A 29 -16.48 6.91 -32.83
CA ARG A 29 -15.53 6.09 -32.07
C ARG A 29 -16.16 5.53 -30.79
N THR A 30 -15.89 4.26 -30.55
CA THR A 30 -16.26 3.58 -29.30
C THR A 30 -15.12 3.74 -28.30
N TYR A 31 -15.41 4.28 -27.13
CA TYR A 31 -14.43 4.42 -26.06
C TYR A 31 -14.64 3.31 -25.03
N ILE A 32 -13.55 2.62 -24.68
CA ILE A 32 -13.54 1.58 -23.63
C ILE A 32 -12.79 2.13 -22.44
N SER A 33 -13.44 2.17 -21.28
CA SER A 33 -12.78 2.54 -20.03
C SER A 33 -12.04 1.36 -19.41
N SER A 34 -10.91 1.60 -18.80
CA SER A 34 -10.11 0.57 -18.10
C SER A 34 -10.80 -0.03 -16.87
N ASN A 35 -11.89 0.56 -16.41
CA ASN A 35 -12.66 0.14 -15.23
C ASN A 35 -13.90 -0.71 -15.59
N GLY A 36 -14.01 -1.18 -16.84
CA GLY A 36 -15.09 -2.09 -17.24
C GLY A 36 -16.43 -1.41 -17.52
N VAL A 37 -16.49 -0.09 -17.63
CA VAL A 37 -17.69 0.63 -18.11
C VAL A 37 -17.64 0.62 -19.63
N ASN A 38 -18.50 -0.16 -20.27
CA ASN A 38 -18.64 -0.20 -21.72
C ASN A 38 -19.67 0.84 -22.17
N PHE A 39 -19.25 1.74 -23.05
CA PHE A 39 -20.16 2.63 -23.77
C PHE A 39 -20.45 2.03 -25.15
N ASN A 40 -21.66 1.52 -25.34
CA ASN A 40 -22.09 1.08 -26.64
C ASN A 40 -22.81 2.20 -27.37
N ASN A 41 -22.28 2.63 -28.48
CA ASN A 41 -22.98 3.54 -29.39
C ASN A 41 -23.93 2.72 -30.28
N SER A 42 -25.23 2.72 -29.96
CA SER A 42 -26.27 2.19 -30.83
C SER A 42 -26.89 3.36 -31.55
N LEU A 43 -26.42 3.68 -32.74
CA LEU A 43 -27.14 4.56 -33.65
C LEU A 43 -28.40 3.85 -34.10
N SER A 44 -29.57 4.17 -33.54
CA SER A 44 -30.86 3.87 -34.13
C SER A 44 -31.12 4.91 -35.21
N ASN A 45 -31.60 4.45 -36.37
CA ASN A 45 -31.92 5.29 -37.55
C ASN A 45 -33.00 6.36 -37.33
N SER A 46 -33.38 6.66 -36.09
CA SER A 46 -34.43 7.61 -35.71
C SER A 46 -33.93 8.86 -34.97
N GLY A 47 -32.66 9.15 -35.01
CA GLY A 47 -32.15 10.47 -34.55
C GLY A 47 -32.14 10.73 -33.04
N ASP A 48 -32.58 9.81 -32.20
CA ASP A 48 -32.58 9.96 -30.77
C ASP A 48 -31.40 9.19 -30.13
N LEU A 49 -30.45 9.92 -29.58
CA LEU A 49 -29.37 9.36 -28.80
C LEU A 49 -29.88 9.03 -27.38
N ASN A 50 -30.24 7.76 -27.17
CA ASN A 50 -30.56 7.31 -25.82
C ASN A 50 -29.27 6.86 -25.09
N LEU A 51 -28.54 7.82 -24.54
CA LEU A 51 -27.42 7.55 -23.67
C LEU A 51 -27.95 7.17 -22.29
N ARG A 52 -28.05 5.88 -22.01
CA ARG A 52 -28.32 5.39 -20.64
C ARG A 52 -27.00 5.06 -19.97
N ALA A 53 -26.41 6.03 -19.31
CA ALA A 53 -25.35 5.79 -18.36
C ALA A 53 -25.96 5.18 -17.09
N LYS A 54 -25.88 3.87 -16.92
CA LYS A 54 -26.19 3.24 -15.64
C LYS A 54 -24.95 3.44 -14.75
N ILE A 55 -24.94 4.54 -14.01
CA ILE A 55 -23.92 4.74 -12.97
C ILE A 55 -24.32 3.80 -11.84
N SER A 56 -23.73 2.61 -11.81
CA SER A 56 -23.73 1.79 -10.61
C SER A 56 -22.78 2.46 -9.64
N THR A 57 -23.31 3.19 -8.67
CA THR A 57 -22.54 3.67 -7.52
C THR A 57 -22.28 2.48 -6.58
N THR A 58 -21.50 1.51 -7.02
CA THR A 58 -20.65 0.81 -6.11
C THR A 58 -19.62 1.87 -5.71
N THR A 59 -19.75 2.37 -4.51
CA THR A 59 -18.67 3.10 -3.85
C THR A 59 -17.52 2.12 -3.73
N THR A 60 -16.77 1.93 -4.81
CA THR A 60 -15.42 1.43 -4.70
C THR A 60 -14.69 2.59 -4.07
N THR A 61 -14.60 2.58 -2.75
CA THR A 61 -13.51 3.26 -2.08
C THR A 61 -12.28 2.66 -2.75
N ILE A 62 -11.76 3.36 -3.76
CA ILE A 62 -10.36 3.19 -4.12
C ILE A 62 -9.67 3.67 -2.86
N ASP A 63 -9.33 2.72 -2.01
CA ASP A 63 -8.31 2.92 -1.01
C ASP A 63 -7.06 3.18 -1.85
N ILE A 64 -6.88 4.44 -2.24
CA ILE A 64 -5.60 4.92 -2.71
C ILE A 64 -4.76 4.83 -1.44
N GLN A 65 -4.30 3.62 -1.15
CA GLN A 65 -3.08 3.50 -0.42
C GLN A 65 -2.06 4.24 -1.29
N SER A 66 -1.98 5.54 -1.05
CA SER A 66 -0.81 6.28 -1.48
C SER A 66 0.34 5.48 -0.90
N ASN A 67 1.01 4.69 -1.75
CA ASN A 67 2.30 4.12 -1.43
C ASN A 67 3.26 5.30 -1.30
N THR A 68 3.00 6.14 -0.28
CA THR A 68 3.91 7.20 0.10
C THR A 68 5.15 6.48 0.60
N ILE A 69 6.17 6.50 -0.25
CA ILE A 69 7.49 6.01 0.14
C ILE A 69 7.97 6.92 1.26
N PRO A 70 8.43 6.35 2.41
CA PRO A 70 8.95 7.16 3.49
C PRO A 70 10.13 8.00 2.99
N ALA A 71 10.21 9.26 3.43
CA ALA A 71 11.28 10.17 3.04
C ALA A 71 12.60 9.87 3.75
N VAL A 72 12.54 9.24 4.92
CA VAL A 72 13.70 8.93 5.76
C VAL A 72 13.62 7.51 6.29
N PHE A 73 14.80 6.94 6.55
CA PHE A 73 14.90 5.66 7.23
C PHE A 73 14.52 5.83 8.71
N GLU A 74 13.61 5.00 9.22
CA GLU A 74 13.23 4.97 10.63
C GLU A 74 13.04 3.54 11.12
N LEU A 75 13.60 3.23 12.30
CA LEU A 75 13.21 2.06 13.09
C LEU A 75 12.33 2.53 14.23
N ARG A 76 11.07 2.11 14.28
CA ARG A 76 10.14 2.52 15.32
C ARG A 76 10.25 1.64 16.56
N GLN A 77 9.74 2.14 17.70
CA GLN A 77 9.61 1.31 18.90
C GLN A 77 8.64 0.16 18.62
N ASN A 78 9.02 -1.05 19.04
CA ASN A 78 8.14 -2.21 18.93
C ASN A 78 6.85 -2.02 19.72
N PHE A 79 5.77 -2.57 19.21
CA PHE A 79 4.47 -2.51 19.90
C PHE A 79 3.79 -3.89 19.86
N PRO A 80 3.25 -4.33 21.02
CA PRO A 80 3.39 -3.76 22.35
C PRO A 80 4.81 -3.81 22.91
N ASN A 81 5.12 -2.96 23.88
CA ASN A 81 6.36 -3.01 24.68
C ASN A 81 6.09 -2.44 26.08
N PRO A 82 6.13 -3.21 27.15
CA PRO A 82 6.45 -4.65 27.19
C PRO A 82 5.45 -5.53 26.43
N PHE A 83 5.87 -6.74 26.03
CA PHE A 83 5.07 -7.66 25.24
C PHE A 83 5.01 -9.08 25.80
N ASN A 84 4.00 -9.88 25.40
CA ASN A 84 3.82 -11.29 25.76
C ASN A 84 2.90 -12.00 24.75
N PRO A 85 3.31 -13.07 24.06
CA PRO A 85 4.69 -13.39 23.72
C PRO A 85 5.15 -12.70 22.43
N ALA A 86 4.26 -11.98 21.73
CA ALA A 86 4.53 -11.43 20.40
C ALA A 86 4.57 -9.90 20.41
N THR A 87 5.40 -9.35 19.55
CA THR A 87 5.49 -7.91 19.29
C THR A 87 5.77 -7.63 17.83
N THR A 88 5.35 -6.46 17.35
CA THR A 88 5.60 -6.02 15.98
C THR A 88 6.66 -4.93 15.97
N LEU A 89 7.65 -5.12 15.09
CA LEU A 89 8.66 -4.13 14.77
C LEU A 89 8.24 -3.43 13.49
N HIS A 90 8.14 -2.11 13.52
CA HIS A 90 7.86 -1.27 12.37
C HIS A 90 9.11 -0.54 11.95
N TYR A 91 9.33 -0.44 10.63
CA TYR A 91 10.46 0.29 10.06
C TYR A 91 10.12 0.86 8.69
N ASP A 92 10.75 1.98 8.37
CA ASP A 92 10.50 2.74 7.17
C ASP A 92 11.73 2.67 6.27
N LEU A 93 11.53 2.30 4.99
CA LEU A 93 12.59 2.17 3.99
C LEU A 93 12.38 3.21 2.89
N PRO A 94 13.21 4.25 2.79
CA PRO A 94 13.10 5.25 1.73
C PRO A 94 13.55 4.73 0.36
N VAL A 95 14.38 3.70 0.32
CA VAL A 95 14.94 3.11 -0.91
C VAL A 95 14.94 1.58 -0.83
N ASN A 96 14.91 0.94 -1.99
CA ASN A 96 15.05 -0.51 -2.08
C ASN A 96 16.45 -0.93 -1.62
N GLY A 97 16.57 -2.05 -0.91
CA GLY A 97 17.87 -2.53 -0.48
C GLY A 97 17.83 -3.79 0.37
N LEU A 98 19.03 -4.31 0.66
CA LEU A 98 19.18 -5.43 1.58
C LEU A 98 18.86 -4.97 3.00
N VAL A 99 17.92 -5.66 3.63
CA VAL A 99 17.50 -5.42 5.02
C VAL A 99 17.85 -6.63 5.85
N ASN A 100 18.55 -6.39 6.97
CA ASN A 100 18.77 -7.38 8.00
C ASN A 100 18.18 -6.89 9.32
N ILE A 101 17.32 -7.69 9.96
CA ILE A 101 16.79 -7.43 11.30
C ILE A 101 17.15 -8.61 12.18
N THR A 102 17.91 -8.34 13.23
CA THR A 102 18.41 -9.33 14.16
C THR A 102 18.08 -8.97 15.60
N ILE A 103 17.69 -9.98 16.38
CA ILE A 103 17.43 -9.89 17.81
C ILE A 103 18.68 -10.37 18.57
N TYR A 104 19.04 -9.62 19.61
CA TYR A 104 20.15 -9.90 20.51
C TYR A 104 19.70 -9.92 21.97
N ASP A 105 20.35 -10.72 22.78
CA ASP A 105 20.24 -10.63 24.22
C ASP A 105 21.12 -9.47 24.78
N MET A 106 21.04 -9.24 26.09
CA MET A 106 21.79 -8.17 26.76
C MET A 106 23.32 -8.41 26.77
N LEU A 107 23.78 -9.60 26.44
CA LEU A 107 25.21 -9.92 26.28
C LEU A 107 25.67 -9.75 24.84
N GLY A 108 24.81 -9.27 23.94
CA GLY A 108 25.10 -9.10 22.52
C GLY A 108 25.11 -10.41 21.72
N ARG A 109 24.66 -11.51 22.28
CA ARG A 109 24.56 -12.78 21.56
C ARG A 109 23.31 -12.75 20.67
N LYS A 110 23.47 -13.23 19.44
CA LYS A 110 22.36 -13.34 18.50
C LYS A 110 21.34 -14.37 19.00
N VAL A 111 20.08 -13.96 19.02
CA VAL A 111 18.93 -14.78 19.41
C VAL A 111 18.18 -15.26 18.18
N LYS A 112 17.83 -14.34 17.28
CA LYS A 112 17.08 -14.65 16.06
C LYS A 112 17.36 -13.64 14.95
N THR A 113 17.43 -14.13 13.73
CA THR A 113 17.38 -13.29 12.53
C THR A 113 15.95 -13.30 12.00
N LEU A 114 15.27 -12.16 12.05
CA LEU A 114 13.90 -12.02 11.58
C LEU A 114 13.83 -11.80 10.07
N ILE A 115 14.73 -10.96 9.55
CA ILE A 115 14.80 -10.61 8.13
C ILE A 115 16.26 -10.61 7.69
N ASN A 116 16.53 -11.16 6.51
CA ASN A 116 17.81 -11.05 5.82
C ASN A 116 17.58 -11.20 4.31
N GLN A 117 16.98 -10.17 3.70
CA GLN A 117 16.61 -10.19 2.29
C GLN A 117 16.50 -8.77 1.71
N THR A 118 16.55 -8.68 0.39
CA THR A 118 16.24 -7.43 -0.31
C THR A 118 14.76 -7.13 -0.21
N GLN A 119 14.43 -5.86 0.09
CA GLN A 119 13.07 -5.36 0.19
C GLN A 119 12.92 -4.06 -0.60
N ASP A 120 11.70 -3.85 -1.10
CA ASP A 120 11.32 -2.60 -1.74
C ASP A 120 11.10 -1.51 -0.70
N ALA A 121 11.27 -0.24 -1.12
CA ALA A 121 10.95 0.93 -0.32
C ALA A 121 9.51 0.89 0.17
N GLY A 122 9.25 1.54 1.30
CA GLY A 122 7.91 1.60 1.90
C GLY A 122 7.92 1.41 3.41
N TYR A 123 6.73 1.50 4.00
CA TYR A 123 6.47 1.20 5.41
C TYR A 123 6.37 -0.30 5.59
N LYS A 124 7.17 -0.86 6.48
CA LYS A 124 7.32 -2.30 6.68
C LYS A 124 7.10 -2.70 8.12
N SER A 125 6.78 -3.97 8.32
CA SER A 125 6.69 -4.55 9.66
C SER A 125 7.09 -6.02 9.66
N VAL A 126 7.52 -6.49 10.84
CA VAL A 126 7.80 -7.90 11.09
C VAL A 126 7.42 -8.24 12.53
N ILE A 127 6.90 -9.43 12.74
CA ILE A 127 6.51 -9.90 14.07
C ILE A 127 7.62 -10.78 14.63
N TRP A 128 7.91 -10.60 15.91
CA TRP A 128 8.71 -11.53 16.71
C TRP A 128 7.83 -12.18 17.77
N ASP A 129 7.89 -13.49 17.81
CA ASP A 129 7.10 -14.40 18.64
C ASP A 129 7.83 -14.88 19.90
N ALA A 130 8.90 -14.21 20.30
CA ALA A 130 9.78 -14.60 21.41
C ALA A 130 10.41 -15.98 21.27
N THR A 131 10.68 -16.42 20.03
CA THR A 131 11.46 -17.63 19.76
C THR A 131 12.86 -17.31 19.24
N ASN A 132 13.80 -18.22 19.43
CA ASN A 132 15.15 -18.13 18.84
C ASN A 132 15.18 -18.71 17.41
N ASP A 133 16.37 -18.70 16.76
CA ASP A 133 16.57 -19.26 15.41
C ASP A 133 16.18 -20.75 15.28
N TYR A 134 16.12 -21.48 16.40
CA TYR A 134 15.71 -22.90 16.43
C TYR A 134 14.22 -23.10 16.75
N GLY A 135 13.44 -22.01 16.78
CA GLY A 135 12.01 -22.05 17.11
C GLY A 135 11.72 -22.30 18.59
N LYS A 136 12.72 -22.26 19.48
CA LYS A 136 12.53 -22.47 20.92
C LYS A 136 12.19 -21.16 21.61
N PRO A 137 11.18 -21.13 22.50
CA PRO A 137 10.86 -19.93 23.28
C PRO A 137 12.05 -19.46 24.12
N VAL A 138 12.26 -18.15 24.17
CA VAL A 138 13.26 -17.52 25.05
C VAL A 138 12.65 -17.14 26.39
N SER A 139 13.48 -16.94 27.42
CA SER A 139 13.03 -16.49 28.74
C SER A 139 12.64 -15.02 28.72
N ALA A 140 11.75 -14.64 29.63
CA ALA A 140 11.44 -13.22 29.87
C ALA A 140 12.72 -12.43 30.15
N GLY A 141 12.75 -11.19 29.70
CA GLY A 141 13.92 -10.36 29.84
C GLY A 141 13.98 -9.19 28.86
N ILE A 142 15.12 -8.52 28.84
CA ILE A 142 15.39 -7.41 27.93
C ILE A 142 16.13 -7.95 26.72
N PHE A 143 15.68 -7.53 25.54
CA PHE A 143 16.29 -7.83 24.25
C PHE A 143 16.57 -6.54 23.48
N LEU A 144 17.52 -6.62 22.56
CA LEU A 144 17.82 -5.57 21.60
C LEU A 144 17.41 -6.07 20.21
N TYR A 145 16.82 -5.21 19.43
CA TYR A 145 16.64 -5.48 18.00
C TYR A 145 17.37 -4.43 17.18
N GLN A 146 18.11 -4.89 16.20
CA GLN A 146 18.90 -4.06 15.31
C GLN A 146 18.45 -4.28 13.87
N ILE A 147 18.26 -3.19 13.15
CA ILE A 147 18.10 -3.18 11.72
C ILE A 147 19.35 -2.64 11.04
N ARG A 148 19.71 -3.26 9.92
CA ARG A 148 20.70 -2.77 8.97
C ARG A 148 20.05 -2.70 7.60
N ALA A 149 20.08 -1.52 6.96
CA ALA A 149 19.58 -1.27 5.62
C ALA A 149 20.57 -0.36 4.88
N GLY A 150 21.40 -0.94 4.02
CA GLY A 150 22.56 -0.24 3.46
C GLY A 150 23.49 0.26 4.55
N GLU A 151 23.77 1.56 4.54
CA GLU A 151 24.62 2.22 5.56
C GLU A 151 23.87 2.56 6.85
N HIS A 152 22.52 2.43 6.86
CA HIS A 152 21.72 2.75 8.03
C HIS A 152 21.71 1.60 9.03
N ILE A 153 22.06 1.91 10.28
CA ILE A 153 21.99 0.98 11.39
C ILE A 153 21.23 1.66 12.52
N SER A 154 20.21 0.98 13.04
CA SER A 154 19.45 1.44 14.19
C SER A 154 19.17 0.29 15.15
N THR A 155 19.27 0.57 16.45
CA THR A 155 19.06 -0.43 17.52
C THR A 155 18.11 0.12 18.56
N LYS A 156 17.14 -0.70 18.98
CA LYS A 156 16.20 -0.37 20.05
C LYS A 156 16.08 -1.52 21.05
N LYS A 157 15.57 -1.16 22.22
CA LYS A 157 15.34 -2.08 23.34
C LYS A 157 13.87 -2.49 23.42
N MET A 158 13.62 -3.75 23.77
CA MET A 158 12.29 -4.28 24.05
C MET A 158 12.29 -5.16 25.30
N VAL A 159 11.14 -5.33 25.93
CA VAL A 159 10.95 -6.09 27.17
C VAL A 159 9.92 -7.18 26.95
N LEU A 160 10.36 -8.43 27.08
CA LEU A 160 9.49 -9.61 27.07
C LEU A 160 9.04 -9.92 28.49
N LEU A 161 7.73 -9.98 28.68
CA LEU A 161 7.11 -10.51 29.88
C LEU A 161 6.82 -12.01 29.70
N LYS A 162 6.50 -12.67 30.78
CA LYS A 162 6.14 -14.09 30.76
C LYS A 162 4.76 -14.30 31.38
#